data_e2de330150b65e8e7035969cdeb8c60f
#
_entry.id   e2de330150b65e8e7035969cdeb8c60f
#
_cell.length_a   1.000
_cell.length_b   1.000
_cell.length_c   1.000
_cell.angle_alpha   90.00
_cell.angle_beta   90.00
_cell.angle_gamma   90.00
#
_symmetry.space_group_name_H-M   'P 1'
#
loop_
_entity.id
_entity.type
_entity.pdbx_description
1 polymer ?
#
loop_
_entity_poly.entity_id
_entity_poly.type
_entity_poly.pdbx_seq_one_letter_code
_entity_poly.pdbx_strand_id
1 'polypeptide(L)'
;LFTSKIVLDKIGLLDSFLFLYHDDLDLGWRAAHIGIDSFYVPKSIIYHAESYSIKWSSKKFYWLERNRKYCLLTHYSKETYAKMRFSLFLVDLCVWLFYLSKGFLGAKIKAELDIFRNRKTIKIRHNQLEKMKIVSDKDLIEKFPDEIFVPKNVSEPVFNQLFNKILSALSKKVKKKII
;
A
#
# COMPACT_ATOMS: atom_id res chain seq x y z
N LEU A 1 -2.34 -16.45 -0.89
CA LEU A 1 -1.83 -16.09 -2.21
C LEU A 1 -1.35 -17.36 -2.93
N PHE A 2 -1.82 -17.55 -4.17
CA PHE A 2 -1.33 -18.59 -5.07
C PHE A 2 -0.76 -17.94 -6.33
N THR A 3 0.41 -18.38 -6.76
CA THR A 3 1.01 -17.92 -8.03
C THR A 3 1.84 -19.05 -8.65
N SER A 4 2.11 -18.99 -9.94
CA SER A 4 2.95 -19.98 -10.62
C SER A 4 4.41 -19.57 -10.61
N LYS A 5 5.30 -20.56 -10.73
CA LYS A 5 6.74 -20.31 -10.89
C LYS A 5 7.03 -19.40 -12.09
N ILE A 6 6.32 -19.59 -13.20
CA ILE A 6 6.47 -18.78 -14.42
C ILE A 6 6.21 -17.28 -14.15
N VAL A 7 5.24 -16.97 -13.32
CA VAL A 7 4.96 -15.58 -12.91
C VAL A 7 6.10 -15.06 -12.03
N LEU A 8 6.54 -15.84 -11.04
CA LEU A 8 7.65 -15.44 -10.15
C LEU A 8 8.96 -15.24 -10.91
N ASP A 9 9.24 -16.06 -11.92
CA ASP A 9 10.43 -15.89 -12.78
C ASP A 9 10.39 -14.55 -13.54
N LYS A 10 9.20 -14.02 -13.85
CA LYS A 10 9.03 -12.72 -14.53
C LYS A 10 9.08 -11.53 -13.58
N ILE A 11 8.42 -11.63 -12.42
CA ILE A 11 8.25 -10.49 -11.50
C ILE A 11 9.24 -10.50 -10.32
N GLY A 12 9.96 -11.60 -10.14
CA GLY A 12 10.85 -11.84 -9.01
C GLY A 12 10.11 -12.35 -7.75
N LEU A 13 10.88 -12.73 -6.75
CA LEU A 13 10.39 -13.23 -5.46
C LEU A 13 9.94 -12.10 -4.55
N LEU A 14 9.56 -12.43 -3.31
CA LEU A 14 9.21 -11.45 -2.28
C LEU A 14 10.37 -10.48 -2.02
N ASP A 15 10.04 -9.20 -1.85
CA ASP A 15 11.04 -8.16 -1.58
C ASP A 15 11.49 -8.24 -0.12
N SER A 16 12.78 -8.55 0.10
CA SER A 16 13.35 -8.68 1.44
C SER A 16 13.28 -7.39 2.27
N PHE A 17 13.16 -6.23 1.64
CA PHE A 17 12.97 -4.97 2.35
C PHE A 17 11.65 -4.97 3.13
N LEU A 18 10.60 -5.56 2.59
CA LEU A 18 9.28 -5.57 3.24
C LEU A 18 9.26 -6.42 4.51
N PHE A 19 9.88 -7.58 4.50
CA PHE A 19 9.95 -8.57 5.58
C PHE A 19 8.58 -9.07 6.07
N LEU A 20 7.64 -8.17 6.41
CA LEU A 20 6.31 -8.50 6.95
C LEU A 20 5.33 -7.39 6.61
N TYR A 21 4.14 -7.76 6.16
CA TYR A 21 3.08 -6.90 5.62
C TYR A 21 3.43 -6.22 4.29
N HIS A 22 2.47 -6.09 3.43
CA HIS A 22 2.56 -5.53 2.07
C HIS A 22 3.43 -6.32 1.09
N ASP A 23 3.94 -7.47 1.47
CA ASP A 23 4.69 -8.38 0.60
C ASP A 23 3.80 -8.98 -0.50
N ASP A 24 2.58 -9.37 -0.15
CA ASP A 24 1.52 -9.81 -1.06
C ASP A 24 1.05 -8.67 -1.98
N LEU A 25 0.88 -7.47 -1.43
CA LEU A 25 0.55 -6.27 -2.19
C LEU A 25 1.63 -5.93 -3.23
N ASP A 26 2.90 -5.90 -2.81
CA ASP A 26 4.04 -5.65 -3.71
C ASP A 26 4.10 -6.68 -4.85
N LEU A 27 3.92 -7.96 -4.51
CA LEU A 27 3.95 -9.04 -5.50
C LEU A 27 2.80 -8.89 -6.52
N GLY A 28 1.57 -8.66 -6.04
CA GLY A 28 0.41 -8.42 -6.89
C GLY A 28 0.56 -7.17 -7.76
N TRP A 29 1.16 -6.12 -7.22
CA TRP A 29 1.37 -4.88 -7.95
C TRP A 29 2.42 -5.03 -9.06
N ARG A 30 3.51 -5.78 -8.80
CA ARG A 30 4.50 -6.14 -9.84
C ARG A 30 3.87 -6.97 -10.96
N ALA A 31 3.01 -7.93 -10.62
CA ALA A 31 2.26 -8.71 -11.60
C ALA A 31 1.37 -7.81 -12.47
N ALA A 32 0.63 -6.89 -11.85
CA ALA A 32 -0.22 -5.94 -12.55
C ALA A 32 0.56 -5.00 -13.49
N HIS A 33 1.77 -4.57 -13.09
CA HIS A 33 2.65 -3.76 -13.94
C HIS A 33 3.04 -4.43 -15.26
N ILE A 34 3.07 -5.77 -15.30
CA ILE A 34 3.36 -6.54 -16.53
C ILE A 34 2.10 -7.14 -17.15
N GLY A 35 0.91 -6.68 -16.76
CA GLY A 35 -0.35 -7.09 -17.35
C GLY A 35 -0.88 -8.44 -16.86
N ILE A 36 -0.39 -8.95 -15.73
CA ILE A 36 -0.91 -10.18 -15.11
C ILE A 36 -1.95 -9.78 -14.05
N ASP A 37 -3.19 -10.22 -14.27
CA ASP A 37 -4.29 -9.95 -13.36
C ASP A 37 -4.28 -10.88 -12.13
N SER A 38 -4.74 -10.35 -11.00
CA SER A 38 -4.99 -11.10 -9.77
C SER A 38 -6.47 -11.40 -9.63
N PHE A 39 -6.82 -12.63 -9.31
CA PHE A 39 -8.20 -13.06 -9.19
C PHE A 39 -8.55 -13.43 -7.75
N TYR A 40 -9.70 -12.96 -7.28
CA TYR A 40 -10.30 -13.43 -6.05
C TYR A 40 -11.10 -14.71 -6.32
N VAL A 41 -10.80 -15.77 -5.58
CA VAL A 41 -11.47 -17.07 -5.70
C VAL A 41 -12.32 -17.32 -4.45
N PRO A 42 -13.64 -17.05 -4.47
CA PRO A 42 -14.51 -17.11 -3.27
C PRO A 42 -14.56 -18.49 -2.61
N LYS A 43 -14.35 -19.55 -3.39
CA LYS A 43 -14.37 -20.94 -2.90
C LYS A 43 -13.06 -21.36 -2.22
N SER A 44 -11.99 -20.57 -2.34
CA SER A 44 -10.72 -20.84 -1.68
C SER A 44 -10.73 -20.23 -0.28
N ILE A 45 -11.13 -21.03 0.70
CA ILE A 45 -11.28 -20.58 2.10
C ILE A 45 -10.03 -20.97 2.88
N ILE A 46 -9.43 -20.00 3.56
CA ILE A 46 -8.31 -20.19 4.49
C ILE A 46 -8.70 -19.62 5.84
N TYR A 47 -8.51 -20.41 6.89
CA TYR A 47 -8.65 -19.93 8.28
C TYR A 47 -7.34 -19.33 8.74
N HIS A 48 -7.33 -18.01 8.95
CA HIS A 48 -6.16 -17.25 9.36
C HIS A 48 -6.29 -16.79 10.81
N ALA A 49 -5.39 -17.27 11.69
CA ALA A 49 -5.31 -16.83 13.08
C ALA A 49 -4.66 -15.44 13.14
N GLU A 50 -5.47 -14.40 12.92
CA GLU A 50 -5.02 -13.03 12.87
C GLU A 50 -4.38 -12.58 14.20
N SER A 51 -3.26 -11.89 14.11
CA SER A 51 -2.52 -11.35 15.28
C SER A 51 -2.02 -12.38 16.30
N TYR A 52 -2.00 -13.67 15.96
CA TYR A 52 -1.47 -14.68 16.84
C TYR A 52 0.02 -14.48 17.16
N SER A 53 0.84 -14.23 16.13
CA SER A 53 2.28 -14.03 16.28
C SER A 53 2.67 -12.58 16.61
N ILE A 54 1.95 -11.61 16.07
CA ILE A 54 2.25 -10.18 16.28
C ILE A 54 0.98 -9.47 16.70
N LYS A 55 0.84 -9.26 18.01
CA LYS A 55 -0.27 -8.53 18.61
C LYS A 55 -0.27 -7.05 18.18
N TRP A 56 -1.32 -6.32 18.54
CA TRP A 56 -1.42 -4.87 18.42
C TRP A 56 -0.26 -4.20 19.17
N SER A 57 0.75 -3.72 18.44
CA SER A 57 2.02 -3.26 19.02
C SER A 57 2.71 -2.21 18.15
N SER A 58 3.58 -1.41 18.73
CA SER A 58 4.42 -0.44 18.01
C SER A 58 5.23 -1.08 16.88
N LYS A 59 5.67 -2.34 17.05
CA LYS A 59 6.40 -3.09 16.03
C LYS A 59 5.53 -3.37 14.79
N LYS A 60 4.27 -3.80 15.00
CA LYS A 60 3.30 -4.00 13.92
C LYS A 60 3.06 -2.70 13.14
N PHE A 61 2.78 -1.61 13.86
CA PHE A 61 2.50 -0.30 13.25
C PHE A 61 3.71 0.29 12.53
N TYR A 62 4.91 0.08 13.04
CA TYR A 62 6.14 0.46 12.35
C TYR A 62 6.26 -0.25 10.98
N TRP A 63 6.07 -1.57 10.91
CA TRP A 63 6.14 -2.32 9.66
C TRP A 63 5.06 -1.87 8.66
N LEU A 64 3.82 -1.74 9.12
CA LEU A 64 2.70 -1.31 8.28
C LEU A 64 2.98 0.06 7.64
N GLU A 65 3.44 1.04 8.42
CA GLU A 65 3.66 2.39 7.90
C GLU A 65 4.89 2.49 7.01
N ARG A 66 6.01 1.89 7.41
CA ARG A 66 7.23 1.87 6.61
C ARG A 66 6.96 1.22 5.24
N ASN A 67 6.31 0.07 5.23
CA ASN A 67 6.06 -0.68 4.01
C ASN A 67 5.01 -0.01 3.12
N ARG A 68 3.98 0.62 3.70
CA ARG A 68 3.04 1.46 2.96
C ARG A 68 3.78 2.54 2.16
N LYS A 69 4.66 3.29 2.81
CA LYS A 69 5.44 4.34 2.15
C LYS A 69 6.42 3.78 1.12
N TYR A 70 7.07 2.68 1.45
CA TYR A 70 7.95 2.00 0.50
C TYR A 70 7.20 1.64 -0.79
N CYS A 71 6.05 0.98 -0.70
CA CYS A 71 5.25 0.60 -1.87
C CYS A 71 4.82 1.83 -2.68
N LEU A 72 4.33 2.89 -2.04
CA LEU A 72 3.94 4.13 -2.74
C LEU A 72 5.11 4.77 -3.51
N LEU A 73 6.32 4.75 -2.93
CA LEU A 73 7.52 5.36 -3.52
C LEU A 73 8.17 4.50 -4.60
N THR A 74 7.96 3.19 -4.58
CA THR A 74 8.58 2.26 -5.52
C THR A 74 7.69 1.94 -6.71
N HIS A 75 6.37 1.85 -6.52
CA HIS A 75 5.45 1.41 -7.56
C HIS A 75 4.87 2.52 -8.43
N TYR A 76 4.59 3.69 -7.88
CA TYR A 76 4.08 4.80 -8.70
C TYR A 76 5.20 5.52 -9.44
N SER A 77 4.94 5.90 -10.70
CA SER A 77 5.80 6.81 -11.43
C SER A 77 5.88 8.16 -10.72
N LYS A 78 6.95 8.91 -10.97
CA LYS A 78 7.13 10.25 -10.38
C LYS A 78 5.99 11.19 -10.74
N GLU A 79 5.46 11.08 -11.97
CA GLU A 79 4.34 11.89 -12.44
C GLU A 79 3.06 11.57 -11.66
N THR A 80 2.71 10.28 -11.57
CA THR A 80 1.54 9.81 -10.81
C THR A 80 1.65 10.21 -9.35
N TYR A 81 2.81 9.98 -8.74
CA TYR A 81 3.05 10.35 -7.35
C TYR A 81 2.90 11.88 -7.13
N ALA A 82 3.40 12.70 -8.06
CA ALA A 82 3.25 14.16 -7.99
C ALA A 82 1.77 14.60 -8.09
N LYS A 83 0.99 13.97 -8.96
CA LYS A 83 -0.46 14.21 -9.07
C LYS A 83 -1.21 13.85 -7.78
N MET A 84 -0.78 12.81 -7.07
CA MET A 84 -1.37 12.33 -5.83
C MET A 84 -0.86 13.05 -4.57
N ARG A 85 0.22 13.81 -4.65
CA ARG A 85 0.97 14.36 -3.50
C ARG A 85 0.11 15.03 -2.44
N PHE A 86 -0.84 15.86 -2.86
CA PHE A 86 -1.73 16.56 -1.93
C PHE A 86 -2.65 15.58 -1.16
N SER A 87 -3.25 14.63 -1.86
CA SER A 87 -4.13 13.62 -1.25
C SER A 87 -3.34 12.67 -0.32
N LEU A 88 -2.13 12.28 -0.74
CA LEU A 88 -1.23 11.47 0.10
C LEU A 88 -0.80 12.23 1.36
N PHE A 89 -0.56 13.55 1.26
CA PHE A 89 -0.28 14.39 2.42
C PHE A 89 -1.45 14.43 3.41
N LEU A 90 -2.69 14.59 2.95
CA LEU A 90 -3.88 14.56 3.81
C LEU A 90 -4.04 13.20 4.49
N VAL A 91 -3.87 12.11 3.75
CA VAL A 91 -3.90 10.76 4.32
C VAL A 91 -2.78 10.59 5.35
N ASP A 92 -1.58 11.06 5.06
CA ASP A 92 -0.45 10.97 5.99
C ASP A 92 -0.70 11.75 7.28
N LEU A 93 -1.32 12.94 7.18
CA LEU A 93 -1.75 13.71 8.36
C LEU A 93 -2.74 12.94 9.22
N CYS A 94 -3.74 12.30 8.62
CA CYS A 94 -4.69 11.44 9.34
C CYS A 94 -3.97 10.25 10.01
N VAL A 95 -2.99 9.66 9.34
CA VAL A 95 -2.16 8.58 9.90
C VAL A 95 -1.34 9.08 11.08
N TRP A 96 -0.74 10.27 11.02
CA TRP A 96 -0.03 10.88 12.13
C TRP A 96 -0.94 11.07 13.36
N LEU A 97 -2.14 11.62 13.17
CA LEU A 97 -3.13 11.79 14.23
C LEU A 97 -3.56 10.46 14.83
N PHE A 98 -3.79 9.44 14.01
CA PHE A 98 -4.12 8.10 14.47
C PHE A 98 -2.98 7.49 15.31
N TYR A 99 -1.74 7.56 14.86
CA TYR A 99 -0.59 7.03 15.61
C TYR A 99 -0.38 7.77 16.93
N LEU A 100 -0.61 9.08 16.95
CA LEU A 100 -0.57 9.90 18.16
C LEU A 100 -1.65 9.44 19.14
N SER A 101 -2.89 9.31 18.69
CA SER A 101 -4.04 8.92 19.54
C SER A 101 -3.91 7.51 20.11
N LYS A 102 -3.18 6.62 19.45
CA LYS A 102 -2.97 5.22 19.90
C LYS A 102 -1.64 5.01 20.64
N GLY A 103 -0.85 6.08 20.86
CA GLY A 103 0.44 5.99 21.56
C GLY A 103 1.57 5.36 20.74
N PHE A 104 1.42 5.29 19.41
CA PHE A 104 2.42 4.69 18.51
C PHE A 104 3.27 5.71 17.74
N LEU A 105 3.34 6.94 18.23
CA LEU A 105 4.08 8.02 17.58
C LEU A 105 5.55 7.66 17.30
N GLY A 106 6.21 6.97 18.23
CA GLY A 106 7.57 6.49 18.05
C GLY A 106 7.73 5.52 16.87
N ALA A 107 6.72 4.65 16.63
CA ALA A 107 6.69 3.75 15.48
C ALA A 107 6.58 4.53 14.17
N LYS A 108 5.74 5.58 14.13
CA LYS A 108 5.58 6.47 12.98
C LYS A 108 6.89 7.19 12.66
N ILE A 109 7.50 7.84 13.64
CA ILE A 109 8.79 8.54 13.47
C ILE A 109 9.88 7.58 12.98
N LYS A 110 9.97 6.39 13.57
CA LYS A 110 10.93 5.37 13.14
C LYS A 110 10.73 4.96 11.69
N ALA A 111 9.48 4.76 11.26
CA ALA A 111 9.14 4.43 9.88
C ALA A 111 9.61 5.54 8.90
N GLU A 112 9.35 6.82 9.24
CA GLU A 112 9.80 7.96 8.42
C GLU A 112 11.33 8.01 8.30
N LEU A 113 12.03 7.85 9.43
CA LEU A 113 13.49 7.85 9.45
C LEU A 113 14.08 6.71 8.63
N ASP A 114 13.47 5.54 8.67
CA ASP A 114 13.92 4.40 7.86
C ASP A 114 13.72 4.62 6.38
N ILE A 115 12.58 5.16 5.95
CA ILE A 115 12.35 5.54 4.56
C ILE A 115 13.38 6.58 4.12
N PHE A 116 13.66 7.59 4.94
CA PHE A 116 14.66 8.59 4.62
C PHE A 116 16.09 8.00 4.53
N ARG A 117 16.48 7.15 5.47
CA ARG A 117 17.80 6.48 5.47
C ARG A 117 17.99 5.59 4.25
N ASN A 118 16.93 4.91 3.83
CA ASN A 118 16.95 3.96 2.71
C ASN A 118 16.56 4.59 1.35
N ARG A 119 16.50 5.92 1.24
CA ARG A 119 16.07 6.61 0.01
C ARG A 119 16.85 6.22 -1.24
N LYS A 120 18.12 5.86 -1.13
CA LYS A 120 18.94 5.40 -2.25
C LYS A 120 18.48 4.02 -2.75
N THR A 121 18.29 3.08 -1.83
CA THR A 121 17.76 1.72 -2.12
C THR A 121 16.37 1.80 -2.72
N ILE A 122 15.48 2.63 -2.15
CA ILE A 122 14.14 2.87 -2.66
C ILE A 122 14.18 3.42 -4.10
N LYS A 123 15.07 4.39 -4.37
CA LYS A 123 15.24 4.92 -5.73
C LYS A 123 15.76 3.88 -6.72
N ILE A 124 16.68 3.02 -6.31
CA ILE A 124 17.15 1.90 -7.15
C ILE A 124 15.99 0.96 -7.46
N ARG A 125 15.22 0.58 -6.43
CA ARG A 125 14.05 -0.30 -6.60
C ARG A 125 13.00 0.32 -7.50
N HIS A 126 12.66 1.59 -7.28
CA HIS A 126 11.75 2.34 -8.15
C HIS A 126 12.20 2.27 -9.63
N ASN A 127 13.46 2.55 -9.91
CA ASN A 127 13.98 2.51 -11.28
C ASN A 127 13.94 1.09 -11.89
N GLN A 128 14.12 0.05 -11.09
CA GLN A 128 13.97 -1.34 -11.55
C GLN A 128 12.51 -1.63 -11.93
N LEU A 129 11.56 -1.25 -11.08
CA LEU A 129 10.13 -1.45 -11.33
C LEU A 129 9.64 -0.63 -12.52
N GLU A 130 10.08 0.62 -12.67
CA GLU A 130 9.73 1.45 -13.83
C GLU A 130 10.18 0.83 -15.15
N LYS A 131 11.37 0.20 -15.19
CA LYS A 131 11.86 -0.50 -16.39
C LYS A 131 11.06 -1.77 -16.73
N MET A 132 10.43 -2.37 -15.72
CA MET A 132 9.64 -3.58 -15.88
C MET A 132 8.20 -3.29 -16.34
N LYS A 133 7.70 -2.06 -16.11
CA LYS A 133 6.32 -1.69 -16.41
C LYS A 133 6.00 -1.80 -17.89
N ILE A 134 4.92 -2.52 -18.20
CA ILE A 134 4.27 -2.60 -19.50
C ILE A 134 2.93 -1.85 -19.43
N VAL A 135 2.24 -1.93 -18.28
CA VAL A 135 0.97 -1.27 -18.02
C VAL A 135 1.21 0.05 -17.30
N SER A 136 0.58 1.12 -17.76
CA SER A 136 0.74 2.44 -17.16
C SER A 136 0.04 2.54 -15.79
N ASP A 137 0.49 3.45 -14.94
CA ASP A 137 -0.19 3.74 -13.67
C ASP A 137 -1.64 4.19 -13.89
N LYS A 138 -1.92 4.91 -14.99
CA LYS A 138 -3.25 5.34 -15.38
C LYS A 138 -4.17 4.14 -15.58
N ASP A 139 -3.75 3.17 -16.41
CA ASP A 139 -4.54 1.97 -16.73
C ASP A 139 -4.79 1.11 -15.49
N LEU A 140 -3.82 1.05 -14.56
CA LEU A 140 -4.00 0.35 -13.28
C LEU A 140 -4.99 1.07 -12.37
N ILE A 141 -4.85 2.39 -12.22
CA ILE A 141 -5.70 3.19 -11.35
C ILE A 141 -7.15 3.22 -11.88
N GLU A 142 -7.34 3.15 -13.18
CA GLU A 142 -8.68 3.05 -13.80
C GLU A 142 -9.44 1.81 -13.33
N LYS A 143 -8.74 0.69 -13.13
CA LYS A 143 -9.29 -0.57 -12.59
C LYS A 143 -9.61 -0.51 -11.09
N PHE A 144 -9.10 0.46 -10.33
CA PHE A 144 -9.33 0.54 -8.89
C PHE A 144 -10.79 0.92 -8.60
N PRO A 145 -11.39 0.36 -7.53
CA PRO A 145 -12.73 0.76 -7.12
C PRO A 145 -12.76 2.24 -6.72
N ASP A 146 -13.88 2.90 -6.98
CA ASP A 146 -14.08 4.31 -6.61
C ASP A 146 -14.32 4.49 -5.10
N GLU A 147 -14.70 3.42 -4.42
CA GLU A 147 -15.00 3.43 -2.99
C GLU A 147 -13.92 2.71 -2.19
N ILE A 148 -13.50 3.34 -1.11
CA ILE A 148 -12.55 2.76 -0.15
C ILE A 148 -13.34 2.35 1.08
N PHE A 149 -13.24 1.06 1.43
CA PHE A 149 -13.88 0.51 2.62
C PHE A 149 -12.87 0.37 3.76
N VAL A 150 -13.12 1.09 4.85
CA VAL A 150 -12.43 0.83 6.12
C VAL A 150 -13.28 -0.17 6.92
N PRO A 151 -12.74 -1.33 7.31
CA PRO A 151 -13.48 -2.34 8.06
C PRO A 151 -14.02 -1.80 9.37
N LYS A 152 -15.23 -2.23 9.76
CA LYS A 152 -15.94 -1.78 10.98
C LYS A 152 -15.18 -2.03 12.29
N ASN A 153 -14.27 -2.98 12.30
CA ASN A 153 -13.46 -3.36 13.47
C ASN A 153 -12.28 -2.38 13.73
N VAL A 154 -12.04 -1.41 12.84
CA VAL A 154 -10.89 -0.49 12.97
C VAL A 154 -11.27 0.79 13.70
N SER A 155 -12.53 1.20 13.66
CA SER A 155 -12.97 2.44 14.32
C SER A 155 -14.47 2.43 14.66
N GLU A 156 -14.90 3.37 15.49
CA GLU A 156 -16.31 3.63 15.85
C GLU A 156 -17.20 3.84 14.60
N PRO A 157 -18.46 3.32 14.58
CA PRO A 157 -19.30 3.32 13.37
C PRO A 157 -19.53 4.69 12.75
N VAL A 158 -19.69 5.74 13.57
CA VAL A 158 -19.93 7.11 13.07
C VAL A 158 -18.68 7.71 12.42
N PHE A 159 -17.52 7.48 13.04
CA PHE A 159 -16.23 7.93 12.50
C PHE A 159 -15.90 7.23 11.18
N ASN A 160 -16.23 5.93 11.07
CA ASN A 160 -16.04 5.15 9.85
C ASN A 160 -16.85 5.70 8.68
N GLN A 161 -18.10 6.09 8.88
CA GLN A 161 -18.93 6.62 7.80
C GLN A 161 -18.39 7.94 7.26
N LEU A 162 -18.01 8.86 8.14
CA LEU A 162 -17.44 10.15 7.75
C LEU A 162 -16.08 9.95 7.05
N PHE A 163 -15.22 9.11 7.63
CA PHE A 163 -13.89 8.82 7.10
C PHE A 163 -13.96 8.15 5.72
N ASN A 164 -14.85 7.18 5.54
CA ASN A 164 -15.08 6.53 4.25
C ASN A 164 -15.58 7.53 3.19
N LYS A 165 -16.49 8.45 3.54
CA LYS A 165 -16.96 9.50 2.62
C LYS A 165 -15.81 10.41 2.17
N ILE A 166 -14.95 10.85 3.11
CA ILE A 166 -13.79 11.70 2.81
C ILE A 166 -12.79 10.95 1.92
N LEU A 167 -12.45 9.70 2.28
CA LEU A 167 -11.52 8.89 1.50
C LEU A 167 -12.04 8.62 0.09
N SER A 168 -13.33 8.28 -0.06
CA SER A 168 -13.94 8.03 -1.36
C SER A 168 -13.96 9.30 -2.21
N ALA A 169 -14.26 10.47 -1.63
CA ALA A 169 -14.21 11.74 -2.34
C ALA A 169 -12.79 12.08 -2.79
N LEU A 170 -11.77 11.86 -1.94
CA LEU A 170 -10.36 12.04 -2.29
C LEU A 170 -9.93 11.06 -3.38
N SER A 171 -10.32 9.80 -3.28
CA SER A 171 -10.03 8.76 -4.30
C SER A 171 -10.59 9.15 -5.66
N LYS A 172 -11.87 9.51 -5.74
CA LYS A 172 -12.53 9.98 -6.97
C LYS A 172 -11.82 11.21 -7.56
N LYS A 173 -11.45 12.19 -6.73
CA LYS A 173 -10.73 13.38 -7.17
C LYS A 173 -9.33 13.06 -7.72
N VAL A 174 -8.61 12.16 -7.05
CA VAL A 174 -7.28 11.69 -7.50
C VAL A 174 -7.40 10.94 -8.80
N LYS A 175 -8.35 9.98 -8.88
CA LYS A 175 -8.61 9.20 -10.09
C LYS A 175 -8.89 10.10 -11.29
N LYS A 176 -9.80 11.08 -11.14
CA LYS A 176 -10.12 12.08 -12.19
C LYS A 176 -8.91 12.93 -12.62
N LYS A 177 -7.92 13.12 -11.74
CA LYS A 177 -6.72 13.90 -12.05
C LYS A 177 -5.66 13.09 -12.80
N ILE A 178 -5.68 11.76 -12.67
CA ILE A 178 -4.71 10.84 -13.26
C ILE A 178 -5.20 10.30 -14.60
N ILE A 179 -6.47 9.95 -14.68
CA ILE A 179 -7.16 9.54 -15.91
C ILE A 179 -7.44 10.75 -16.81
#